data_88b9bceb050db3ce3e0e4c2151f3e103
#
_entry.id   88b9bceb050db3ce3e0e4c2151f3e103
#
_cell.length_a   1.000
_cell.length_b   1.000
_cell.length_c   1.000
_cell.angle_alpha   90.00
_cell.angle_beta   90.00
_cell.angle_gamma   90.00
#
_symmetry.space_group_name_H-M   'P 1'
#
loop_
_entity.id
_entity.type
_entity.pdbx_description
1 polymer ?
#
loop_
_entity_poly.entity_id
_entity_poly.type
_entity_poly.pdbx_seq_one_letter_code
_entity_poly.pdbx_strand_id
1 'polypeptide(L)'
;MTYVSWRSVFFFKLKTKGMKVGVIMGSVSDYEVMADAVAMLGQFGVDFEKRVVSAHRTPDLLCEYAKTAKSRGIGVIIAGAGGAAHLPGMVASMTTLPVVGVPVKSRALNGLDSLLSIVQMPAGIPVATTAINGAKNAALIAVSILALQDAELAARLEAFRAKQTADVLAAEL
;
A
#
# COMPACT_ATOMS: atom_id res chain seq x y z
N MET A 1 -46.43 -10.30 -1.72
CA MET A 1 -45.25 -10.17 -0.88
C MET A 1 -44.23 -11.19 -1.31
N THR A 2 -43.32 -10.82 -2.20
CA THR A 2 -42.29 -11.70 -2.73
C THR A 2 -40.94 -11.23 -2.21
N TYR A 3 -40.34 -12.07 -1.36
CA TYR A 3 -39.00 -11.89 -0.83
C TYR A 3 -37.96 -11.96 -1.95
N VAL A 4 -37.27 -10.86 -2.24
CA VAL A 4 -36.11 -10.84 -3.11
C VAL A 4 -34.89 -11.30 -2.30
N SER A 5 -34.38 -12.49 -2.64
CA SER A 5 -33.20 -13.10 -2.04
C SER A 5 -31.94 -12.36 -2.47
N TRP A 6 -31.23 -11.75 -1.51
CA TRP A 6 -29.92 -11.14 -1.67
C TRP A 6 -28.81 -12.21 -1.65
N ARG A 7 -28.82 -13.11 -2.61
CA ARG A 7 -27.68 -14.05 -2.80
C ARG A 7 -27.16 -13.94 -4.23
N SER A 8 -25.90 -13.62 -4.32
CA SER A 8 -25.01 -13.63 -5.51
C SER A 8 -24.64 -12.24 -6.01
N VAL A 9 -23.91 -11.47 -5.20
CA VAL A 9 -22.99 -10.47 -5.77
C VAL A 9 -21.79 -11.27 -6.29
N PHE A 10 -21.81 -11.61 -7.57
CA PHE A 10 -20.65 -12.09 -8.29
C PHE A 10 -19.60 -10.97 -8.26
N PHE A 11 -18.57 -11.10 -7.43
CA PHE A 11 -17.35 -10.32 -7.55
C PHE A 11 -16.70 -10.69 -8.90
N PHE A 12 -17.08 -10.00 -9.94
CA PHE A 12 -16.28 -9.97 -11.16
C PHE A 12 -14.93 -9.37 -10.75
N LYS A 13 -13.88 -10.18 -10.80
CA LYS A 13 -12.50 -9.77 -10.61
C LYS A 13 -12.09 -8.95 -11.82
N LEU A 14 -12.50 -7.66 -11.84
CA LEU A 14 -12.07 -6.71 -12.86
C LEU A 14 -10.57 -6.49 -12.67
N LYS A 15 -9.77 -7.00 -13.60
CA LYS A 15 -8.32 -6.75 -13.61
C LYS A 15 -8.08 -5.33 -14.08
N THR A 16 -7.30 -4.56 -13.32
CA THR A 16 -6.76 -3.28 -13.78
C THR A 16 -5.88 -3.52 -15.01
N LYS A 17 -6.05 -2.69 -16.03
CA LYS A 17 -5.30 -2.78 -17.28
C LYS A 17 -3.87 -2.25 -17.06
N GLY A 18 -2.94 -3.11 -16.63
CA GLY A 18 -1.52 -2.89 -16.91
C GLY A 18 -0.56 -2.68 -15.75
N MET A 19 -0.87 -1.98 -14.67
CA MET A 19 0.11 -1.75 -13.59
C MET A 19 -0.31 -2.42 -12.29
N LYS A 20 0.66 -3.08 -11.61
CA LYS A 20 0.50 -3.69 -10.30
C LYS A 20 1.20 -2.90 -9.20
N VAL A 21 0.89 -3.21 -7.96
CA VAL A 21 1.53 -2.63 -6.77
C VAL A 21 2.53 -3.61 -6.19
N GLY A 22 3.75 -3.14 -5.90
CA GLY A 22 4.71 -3.90 -5.11
C GLY A 22 4.48 -3.65 -3.62
N VAL A 23 4.21 -4.71 -2.85
CA VAL A 23 4.07 -4.64 -1.38
C VAL A 23 5.28 -5.33 -0.77
N ILE A 24 6.22 -4.53 -0.24
CA ILE A 24 7.45 -5.06 0.35
C ILE A 24 7.52 -4.74 1.84
N MET A 25 8.21 -5.59 2.60
CA MET A 25 8.36 -5.44 4.04
C MET A 25 9.72 -5.95 4.52
N GLY A 26 10.23 -5.37 5.60
CA GLY A 26 11.57 -5.67 6.13
C GLY A 26 11.67 -7.04 6.81
N SER A 27 10.56 -7.59 7.27
CA SER A 27 10.47 -8.85 8.00
C SER A 27 9.11 -9.52 7.78
N VAL A 28 9.05 -10.83 8.00
CA VAL A 28 7.78 -11.58 8.05
C VAL A 28 6.86 -11.04 9.14
N SER A 29 7.41 -10.57 10.28
CA SER A 29 6.63 -9.97 11.37
C SER A 29 5.86 -8.71 10.96
N ASP A 30 6.33 -7.98 9.94
CA ASP A 30 5.64 -6.78 9.45
C ASP A 30 4.37 -7.13 8.66
N TYR A 31 4.22 -8.41 8.27
CA TYR A 31 3.09 -8.84 7.44
C TYR A 31 1.74 -8.70 8.16
N GLU A 32 1.70 -8.80 9.47
CA GLU A 32 0.48 -8.56 10.26
C GLU A 32 -0.14 -7.19 9.91
N VAL A 33 0.69 -6.15 9.83
CA VAL A 33 0.27 -4.80 9.43
C VAL A 33 0.08 -4.70 7.92
N MET A 34 1.01 -5.25 7.14
CA MET A 34 1.00 -5.11 5.67
C MET A 34 -0.12 -5.91 4.99
N ALA A 35 -0.69 -6.90 5.67
CA ALA A 35 -1.85 -7.65 5.21
C ALA A 35 -3.07 -6.74 4.93
N ASP A 36 -3.22 -5.65 5.69
CA ASP A 36 -4.26 -4.65 5.46
C ASP A 36 -4.13 -3.96 4.09
N ALA A 37 -2.89 -3.69 3.64
CA ALA A 37 -2.67 -3.15 2.30
C ALA A 37 -3.03 -4.17 1.22
N VAL A 38 -2.63 -5.43 1.42
CA VAL A 38 -2.95 -6.54 0.50
C VAL A 38 -4.46 -6.73 0.38
N ALA A 39 -5.19 -6.74 1.50
CA ALA A 39 -6.64 -6.86 1.51
C ALA A 39 -7.32 -5.70 0.76
N MET A 40 -6.86 -4.46 1.01
CA MET A 40 -7.40 -3.27 0.35
C MET A 40 -7.14 -3.29 -1.17
N LEU A 41 -5.93 -3.62 -1.62
CA LEU A 41 -5.64 -3.77 -3.05
C LEU A 41 -6.54 -4.83 -3.71
N GLY A 42 -6.75 -5.96 -3.02
CA GLY A 42 -7.68 -7.00 -3.46
C GLY A 42 -9.12 -6.50 -3.58
N GLN A 43 -9.60 -5.69 -2.64
CA GLN A 43 -10.93 -5.07 -2.67
C GLN A 43 -11.11 -4.18 -3.91
N PHE A 44 -10.07 -3.44 -4.29
CA PHE A 44 -10.08 -2.60 -5.50
C PHE A 44 -9.78 -3.37 -6.79
N GLY A 45 -9.51 -4.68 -6.72
CA GLY A 45 -9.15 -5.49 -7.90
C GLY A 45 -7.81 -5.09 -8.51
N VAL A 46 -6.92 -4.44 -7.75
CA VAL A 46 -5.58 -4.07 -8.19
C VAL A 46 -4.65 -5.26 -8.05
N ASP A 47 -3.96 -5.62 -9.12
CA ASP A 47 -2.94 -6.67 -9.08
C ASP A 47 -1.74 -6.22 -8.21
N PHE A 48 -1.17 -7.13 -7.46
CA PHE A 48 -0.02 -6.86 -6.61
C PHE A 48 0.93 -8.05 -6.52
N GLU A 49 2.18 -7.77 -6.16
CA GLU A 49 3.12 -8.77 -5.65
C GLU A 49 3.51 -8.42 -4.23
N LYS A 50 3.76 -9.44 -3.39
CA LYS A 50 4.23 -9.23 -2.02
C LYS A 50 5.53 -9.96 -1.77
N ARG A 51 6.49 -9.31 -1.11
CA ARG A 51 7.82 -9.89 -0.84
C ARG A 51 8.43 -9.34 0.44
N VAL A 52 9.12 -10.21 1.19
CA VAL A 52 10.02 -9.76 2.26
C VAL A 52 11.34 -9.34 1.62
N VAL A 53 11.73 -8.09 1.87
CA VAL A 53 12.95 -7.46 1.36
C VAL A 53 13.56 -6.67 2.51
N SER A 54 14.61 -7.21 3.13
CA SER A 54 15.22 -6.53 4.27
C SER A 54 16.32 -5.57 3.82
N ALA A 55 16.18 -4.29 4.16
CA ALA A 55 17.17 -3.28 3.81
C ALA A 55 18.58 -3.60 4.36
N HIS A 56 18.64 -4.16 5.56
CA HIS A 56 19.90 -4.40 6.26
C HIS A 56 20.44 -5.83 6.08
N ARG A 57 19.56 -6.81 5.84
CA ARG A 57 19.96 -8.24 5.76
C ARG A 57 20.04 -8.77 4.35
N THR A 58 19.35 -8.13 3.39
CA THR A 58 19.35 -8.52 1.97
C THR A 58 19.49 -7.29 1.06
N PRO A 59 20.58 -6.49 1.19
CA PRO A 59 20.75 -5.25 0.45
C PRO A 59 20.80 -5.45 -1.07
N ASP A 60 21.41 -6.52 -1.54
CA ASP A 60 21.47 -6.85 -2.97
C ASP A 60 20.08 -7.15 -3.54
N LEU A 61 19.26 -7.91 -2.78
CA LEU A 61 17.87 -8.17 -3.14
C LEU A 61 17.04 -6.88 -3.20
N LEU A 62 17.26 -5.93 -2.28
CA LEU A 62 16.62 -4.63 -2.31
C LEU A 62 16.98 -3.86 -3.58
N CYS A 63 18.27 -3.82 -3.91
CA CYS A 63 18.78 -3.14 -5.09
C CYS A 63 18.19 -3.74 -6.37
N GLU A 64 18.19 -5.06 -6.49
CA GLU A 64 17.57 -5.78 -7.61
C GLU A 64 16.08 -5.49 -7.70
N TYR A 65 15.36 -5.59 -6.57
CA TYR A 65 13.92 -5.34 -6.51
C TYR A 65 13.57 -3.95 -7.02
N ALA A 66 14.23 -2.92 -6.49
CA ALA A 66 13.97 -1.53 -6.84
C ALA A 66 14.26 -1.25 -8.32
N LYS A 67 15.39 -1.69 -8.83
CA LYS A 67 15.83 -1.46 -10.21
C LYS A 67 14.96 -2.18 -11.25
N THR A 68 14.44 -3.36 -10.92
CA THR A 68 13.63 -4.17 -11.85
C THR A 68 12.11 -3.94 -11.68
N ALA A 69 11.66 -3.23 -10.64
CA ALA A 69 10.24 -3.04 -10.33
C ALA A 69 9.46 -2.51 -11.53
N LYS A 70 9.93 -1.45 -12.16
CA LYS A 70 9.27 -0.84 -13.32
C LYS A 70 9.13 -1.79 -14.51
N SER A 71 10.17 -2.55 -14.84
CA SER A 71 10.15 -3.52 -15.94
C SER A 71 9.25 -4.74 -15.66
N ARG A 72 8.96 -5.03 -14.41
CA ARG A 72 7.98 -6.05 -13.99
C ARG A 72 6.53 -5.54 -13.97
N GLY A 73 6.28 -4.30 -14.40
CA GLY A 73 4.94 -3.69 -14.46
C GLY A 73 4.46 -3.12 -13.12
N ILE A 74 5.36 -2.88 -12.16
CA ILE A 74 5.01 -2.18 -10.92
C ILE A 74 4.87 -0.68 -11.22
N GLY A 75 3.77 -0.09 -10.78
CA GLY A 75 3.50 1.34 -10.89
C GLY A 75 3.71 2.10 -9.58
N VAL A 76 3.51 1.44 -8.42
CA VAL A 76 3.70 2.01 -7.08
C VAL A 76 4.29 0.94 -6.17
N ILE A 77 5.18 1.34 -5.25
CA ILE A 77 5.72 0.45 -4.21
C ILE A 77 5.19 0.90 -2.85
N ILE A 78 4.61 -0.03 -2.10
CA ILE A 78 4.27 0.14 -0.68
C ILE A 78 5.34 -0.61 0.11
N ALA A 79 6.05 0.10 0.99
CA ALA A 79 7.16 -0.45 1.76
C ALA A 79 6.91 -0.28 3.28
N GLY A 80 6.79 -1.39 4.01
CA GLY A 80 6.60 -1.42 5.46
C GLY A 80 7.86 -1.80 6.21
N ALA A 81 8.17 -1.09 7.29
CA ALA A 81 9.29 -1.41 8.16
C ALA A 81 9.09 -0.87 9.57
N GLY A 82 9.66 -1.56 10.58
CA GLY A 82 9.64 -1.17 11.98
C GLY A 82 11.02 -0.86 12.56
N GLY A 83 11.07 -0.03 13.59
CA GLY A 83 12.31 0.38 14.25
C GLY A 83 13.14 1.32 13.37
N ALA A 84 14.38 0.93 13.05
CA ALA A 84 15.21 1.57 12.04
C ALA A 84 14.64 1.30 10.64
N ALA A 85 13.54 1.95 10.32
CA ALA A 85 12.68 1.67 9.17
C ALA A 85 13.25 2.26 7.87
N HIS A 86 14.45 1.86 7.48
CA HIS A 86 15.17 2.41 6.33
C HIS A 86 14.66 1.92 4.97
N LEU A 87 13.91 0.80 4.94
CA LEU A 87 13.46 0.17 3.70
C LEU A 87 12.75 1.12 2.72
N PRO A 88 11.76 1.94 3.14
CA PRO A 88 11.07 2.84 2.20
C PRO A 88 12.01 3.88 1.57
N GLY A 89 12.87 4.51 2.36
CA GLY A 89 13.85 5.48 1.87
C GLY A 89 14.90 4.87 0.95
N MET A 90 15.40 3.69 1.31
CA MET A 90 16.40 2.98 0.48
C MET A 90 15.80 2.54 -0.85
N VAL A 91 14.59 1.98 -0.89
CA VAL A 91 13.97 1.64 -2.17
C VAL A 91 13.67 2.88 -3.01
N ALA A 92 13.22 3.98 -2.39
CA ALA A 92 12.96 5.23 -3.10
C ALA A 92 14.20 5.83 -3.76
N SER A 93 15.39 5.65 -3.15
CA SER A 93 16.65 6.13 -3.73
C SER A 93 17.10 5.34 -4.97
N MET A 94 16.53 4.17 -5.24
CA MET A 94 16.94 3.26 -6.31
C MET A 94 15.91 3.12 -7.44
N THR A 95 14.78 3.84 -7.37
CA THR A 95 13.72 3.82 -8.38
C THR A 95 13.09 5.19 -8.55
N THR A 96 12.50 5.43 -9.73
CA THR A 96 11.66 6.61 -9.97
C THR A 96 10.18 6.34 -9.76
N LEU A 97 9.80 5.13 -9.33
CA LEU A 97 8.42 4.82 -9.00
C LEU A 97 8.00 5.51 -7.69
N PRO A 98 6.74 5.93 -7.56
CA PRO A 98 6.21 6.39 -6.29
C PRO A 98 6.39 5.33 -5.20
N VAL A 99 6.90 5.76 -4.03
CA VAL A 99 7.06 4.91 -2.85
C VAL A 99 6.19 5.43 -1.73
N VAL A 100 5.38 4.54 -1.14
CA VAL A 100 4.56 4.81 0.03
C VAL A 100 5.11 4.03 1.21
N GLY A 101 5.58 4.74 2.22
CA GLY A 101 6.15 4.18 3.45
C GLY A 101 5.09 3.93 4.51
N VAL A 102 5.12 2.74 5.10
CA VAL A 102 4.27 2.35 6.23
C VAL A 102 5.16 2.15 7.46
N PRO A 103 5.10 3.08 8.44
CA PRO A 103 5.76 2.86 9.72
C PRO A 103 5.08 1.71 10.46
N VAL A 104 5.79 0.63 10.73
CA VAL A 104 5.28 -0.49 11.52
C VAL A 104 5.59 -0.26 12.99
N LYS A 105 4.60 -0.49 13.86
CA LYS A 105 4.75 -0.33 15.31
C LYS A 105 5.91 -1.16 15.84
N SER A 106 6.86 -0.49 16.52
CA SER A 106 7.99 -1.13 17.20
C SER A 106 7.67 -1.38 18.68
N ARG A 107 8.48 -2.22 19.32
CA ARG A 107 8.36 -2.48 20.78
C ARG A 107 8.94 -1.33 21.61
N ALA A 108 9.97 -0.65 21.12
CA ALA A 108 10.71 0.37 21.89
C ALA A 108 9.93 1.67 22.04
N LEU A 109 9.48 2.26 20.90
CA LEU A 109 8.84 3.58 20.87
C LEU A 109 7.45 3.55 20.22
N ASN A 110 6.77 2.40 20.25
CA ASN A 110 5.41 2.24 19.71
C ASN A 110 5.25 2.70 18.25
N GLY A 111 6.34 2.68 17.48
CA GLY A 111 6.38 3.05 16.08
C GLY A 111 6.79 4.49 15.79
N LEU A 112 7.04 5.32 16.81
CA LEU A 112 7.56 6.68 16.61
C LEU A 112 8.95 6.65 15.96
N ASP A 113 9.81 5.73 16.36
CA ASP A 113 11.10 5.44 15.74
C ASP A 113 10.93 5.05 14.25
N SER A 114 9.98 4.20 13.93
CA SER A 114 9.66 3.81 12.56
C SER A 114 9.19 5.02 11.74
N LEU A 115 8.27 5.82 12.29
CA LEU A 115 7.74 7.01 11.64
C LEU A 115 8.85 8.04 11.35
N LEU A 116 9.67 8.36 12.35
CA LEU A 116 10.76 9.33 12.19
C LEU A 116 11.84 8.83 11.22
N SER A 117 12.09 7.53 11.18
CA SER A 117 13.03 6.93 10.21
C SER A 117 12.56 7.05 8.75
N ILE A 118 11.24 7.15 8.51
CA ILE A 118 10.67 7.19 7.16
C ILE A 118 10.38 8.62 6.71
N VAL A 119 9.82 9.47 7.60
CA VAL A 119 9.27 10.78 7.21
C VAL A 119 10.35 11.83 6.93
N GLN A 120 11.55 11.71 7.53
CA GLN A 120 12.65 12.69 7.42
C GLN A 120 13.53 12.44 6.17
N MET A 121 12.90 12.33 5.01
CA MET A 121 13.64 12.12 3.77
C MET A 121 14.34 13.40 3.29
N PRO A 122 15.55 13.28 2.69
CA PRO A 122 16.24 14.42 2.09
C PRO A 122 15.50 14.92 0.84
N ALA A 123 15.69 16.19 0.52
CA ALA A 123 15.18 16.77 -0.72
C ALA A 123 15.66 15.98 -1.93
N GLY A 124 14.74 15.69 -2.87
CA GLY A 124 15.01 14.93 -4.08
C GLY A 124 14.66 13.44 -4.02
N ILE A 125 14.51 12.84 -2.84
CA ILE A 125 14.11 11.43 -2.67
C ILE A 125 12.87 11.37 -1.78
N PRO A 126 11.67 11.60 -2.33
CA PRO A 126 10.45 11.63 -1.52
C PRO A 126 9.92 10.23 -1.20
N VAL A 127 9.34 10.08 -0.01
CA VAL A 127 8.51 8.93 0.40
C VAL A 127 7.20 9.46 0.96
N ALA A 128 6.07 9.08 0.35
CA ALA A 128 4.75 9.37 0.92
C ALA A 128 4.55 8.52 2.17
N THR A 129 4.50 9.14 3.35
CA THR A 129 4.48 8.41 4.63
C THR A 129 3.07 8.40 5.21
N THR A 130 2.58 7.23 5.61
CA THR A 130 1.29 7.07 6.29
C THR A 130 1.43 7.14 7.82
N ALA A 131 0.31 7.09 8.53
CA ALA A 131 0.31 6.90 9.98
C ALA A 131 0.96 5.55 10.36
N ILE A 132 1.36 5.42 11.63
CA ILE A 132 1.85 4.15 12.19
C ILE A 132 0.79 3.06 11.98
N ASN A 133 1.19 1.91 11.42
CA ASN A 133 0.35 0.81 10.98
C ASN A 133 -0.70 1.20 9.90
N GLY A 134 -0.51 2.30 9.19
CA GLY A 134 -1.46 2.85 8.22
C GLY A 134 -1.44 2.15 6.85
N ALA A 135 -1.32 0.83 6.79
CA ALA A 135 -1.19 0.07 5.55
C ALA A 135 -2.42 0.17 4.64
N LYS A 136 -3.64 0.28 5.20
CA LYS A 136 -4.86 0.56 4.40
C LYS A 136 -4.75 1.86 3.63
N ASN A 137 -4.32 2.93 4.29
CA ASN A 137 -4.14 4.23 3.64
C ASN A 137 -2.99 4.20 2.62
N ALA A 138 -1.94 3.42 2.86
CA ALA A 138 -0.89 3.23 1.86
C ALA A 138 -1.44 2.60 0.57
N ALA A 139 -2.31 1.60 0.69
CA ALA A 139 -2.98 1.01 -0.46
C ALA A 139 -3.90 2.02 -1.16
N LEU A 140 -4.66 2.83 -0.40
CA LEU A 140 -5.53 3.86 -0.98
C LEU A 140 -4.74 4.95 -1.71
N ILE A 141 -3.55 5.35 -1.21
CA ILE A 141 -2.64 6.24 -1.92
C ILE A 141 -2.19 5.60 -3.24
N ALA A 142 -1.78 4.32 -3.22
CA ALA A 142 -1.39 3.61 -4.43
C ALA A 142 -2.55 3.50 -5.42
N VAL A 143 -3.76 3.16 -4.96
CA VAL A 143 -4.98 3.14 -5.77
C VAL A 143 -5.26 4.52 -6.38
N SER A 144 -5.14 5.60 -5.60
CA SER A 144 -5.36 6.97 -6.09
C SER A 144 -4.37 7.36 -7.21
N ILE A 145 -3.09 6.95 -7.07
CA ILE A 145 -2.08 7.20 -8.10
C ILE A 145 -2.41 6.44 -9.39
N LEU A 146 -2.76 5.15 -9.29
CA LEU A 146 -3.11 4.34 -10.46
C LEU A 146 -4.42 4.78 -11.11
N ALA A 147 -5.37 5.25 -10.33
CA ALA A 147 -6.67 5.77 -10.79
C ALA A 147 -6.54 7.01 -11.70
N LEU A 148 -5.43 7.74 -11.66
CA LEU A 148 -5.17 8.87 -12.56
C LEU A 148 -5.15 8.46 -14.06
N GLN A 149 -4.88 7.18 -14.33
CA GLN A 149 -4.80 6.63 -15.69
C GLN A 149 -5.77 5.46 -15.92
N ASP A 150 -6.64 5.16 -14.95
CA ASP A 150 -7.62 4.08 -15.00
C ASP A 150 -8.98 4.58 -14.50
N ALA A 151 -9.86 4.94 -15.45
CA ALA A 151 -11.18 5.51 -15.15
C ALA A 151 -12.09 4.52 -14.37
N GLU A 152 -11.96 3.21 -14.61
CA GLU A 152 -12.73 2.22 -13.87
C GLU A 152 -12.26 2.14 -12.41
N LEU A 153 -10.95 2.23 -12.19
CA LEU A 153 -10.39 2.27 -10.84
C LEU A 153 -10.77 3.58 -10.13
N ALA A 154 -10.78 4.71 -10.84
CA ALA A 154 -11.24 5.99 -10.32
C ALA A 154 -12.70 5.91 -9.84
N ALA A 155 -13.60 5.36 -10.65
CA ALA A 155 -15.01 5.18 -10.29
C ALA A 155 -15.18 4.28 -9.05
N ARG A 156 -14.38 3.20 -8.92
CA ARG A 156 -14.38 2.35 -7.71
C ARG A 156 -13.91 3.11 -6.47
N LEU A 157 -12.91 3.98 -6.61
CA LEU A 157 -12.42 4.80 -5.50
C LEU A 157 -13.46 5.84 -5.07
N GLU A 158 -14.15 6.49 -6.00
CA GLU A 158 -15.24 7.41 -5.72
C GLU A 158 -16.41 6.70 -5.00
N ALA A 159 -16.82 5.54 -5.50
CA ALA A 159 -17.87 4.74 -4.87
C ALA A 159 -17.49 4.30 -3.44
N PHE A 160 -16.23 3.92 -3.22
CA PHE A 160 -15.72 3.59 -1.89
C PHE A 160 -15.83 4.78 -0.92
N ARG A 161 -15.44 5.99 -1.36
CA ARG A 161 -15.54 7.21 -0.54
C ARG A 161 -16.99 7.61 -0.28
N ALA A 162 -17.85 7.53 -1.29
CA ALA A 162 -19.28 7.81 -1.15
C ALA A 162 -19.94 6.88 -0.13
N LYS A 163 -19.58 5.59 -0.17
CA LYS A 163 -20.05 4.62 0.84
C LYS A 163 -19.62 5.00 2.26
N GLN A 164 -18.33 5.36 2.46
CA GLN A 164 -17.86 5.80 3.78
C GLN A 164 -18.64 7.02 4.29
N THR A 165 -18.92 7.99 3.41
CA THR A 165 -19.73 9.16 3.76
C THR A 165 -21.14 8.75 4.18
N ALA A 166 -21.79 7.88 3.42
CA ALA A 166 -23.13 7.40 3.73
C ALA A 166 -23.16 6.63 5.07
N ASP A 167 -22.18 5.77 5.31
CA ASP A 167 -22.07 4.98 6.55
C ASP A 167 -21.94 5.91 7.79
N VAL A 168 -21.14 6.98 7.69
CA VAL A 168 -20.96 7.94 8.79
C VAL A 168 -22.22 8.79 9.02
N LEU A 169 -22.87 9.22 7.93
CA LEU A 169 -24.14 10.00 8.04
C LEU A 169 -25.29 9.18 8.62
N ALA A 170 -25.28 7.86 8.44
CA ALA A 170 -26.29 6.95 8.98
C ALA A 170 -25.96 6.42 10.39
N ALA A 171 -24.79 6.78 10.96
CA ALA A 171 -24.40 6.32 12.29
C ALA A 171 -25.21 7.04 13.38
N GLU A 172 -25.85 6.27 14.26
CA GLU A 172 -26.53 6.73 15.47
C GLU A 172 -25.70 6.35 16.69
N LEU A 173 -25.73 7.17 17.77
CA LEU A 173 -25.05 6.93 19.06
C LEU A 173 -25.94 6.17 20.03
#